data_cf3fcd7448f964c4c22a749aed3f8f23
#
_entry.id   cf3fcd7448f964c4c22a749aed3f8f23
#
_cell.length_a   1.000
_cell.length_b   1.000
_cell.length_c   1.000
_cell.angle_alpha   90.00
_cell.angle_beta   90.00
_cell.angle_gamma   90.00
#
_symmetry.space_group_name_H-M   'P 1'
#
loop_
_entity.id
_entity.type
_entity.pdbx_description
1 polymer ?
#
loop_
_entity_poly.entity_id
_entity_poly.type
_entity_poly.pdbx_seq_one_letter_code
_entity_poly.pdbx_strand_id
1 'polypeptide(L)'
;MGNTNHKESFVSKYVFSQDHKMISKQFLITAIFMGIAGVMMSVFFRLQLGWPGESFAILETFMGKWAPNGVLDRNAYLALTTIHGTIMVFFVLTAGLSGTFSNLLIPLQIGARDMASGFLNMLSYWFFAVSSVMMLFSLLVEGGAASAGWTIYPPLSVLPQAMPGSGMGMTLWLLSMTLFVVSSLLGSLNYIVTIINLRTKGMSMTRLPLTIWAFFITAILGVLSFPVLVSAIVLLMMDRMMGTAFYLSDIFIGGEALDATGGSPILFQHLFWFLGHPEVYIVLLPALGISSEVIATNSRKPIFGYKAMVGSLMAIGFLSFIVWAHHMFITGMNPFLGSVFVFTTLLIAIPSAVKAFNYITTLWRGNLRFTPAMLFSIGLVSTFVTGGLTGIILADSALDVTLHDTYFVVGHFHIVMGLSAIFGMFAGVYHWFSKMFGTMLNTKLGFAHFWLTITCGYGVFFPMHFVGLAGAPRRYYNSSSFDFLSETADLQPIISVFAIIGSLSQLIFLFNFFYSIFRGQKAVQNPWKSNTLEWTTPVEHIHGNWPGALPEVHRWAYDYSNPVHEEDFVLQTTPLKDGEVGH
;
A
#
# COMPACT_ATOMS: atom_id res chain seq x y z
N MET A 1 -43.27 -2.67 -15.39
CA MET A 1 -42.24 -3.26 -16.22
C MET A 1 -41.72 -4.50 -15.49
N GLY A 2 -41.86 -5.64 -16.15
CA GLY A 2 -41.82 -6.96 -15.54
C GLY A 2 -40.52 -7.31 -14.81
N ASN A 3 -40.68 -7.83 -13.63
CA ASN A 3 -39.66 -8.40 -12.78
C ASN A 3 -39.25 -9.78 -13.33
N THR A 4 -38.43 -9.80 -14.38
CA THR A 4 -37.76 -11.03 -14.80
C THR A 4 -36.64 -11.29 -13.82
N ASN A 5 -36.89 -12.14 -12.82
CA ASN A 5 -35.88 -12.78 -11.98
C ASN A 5 -34.98 -13.65 -12.86
N HIS A 6 -34.12 -13.06 -13.68
CA HIS A 6 -32.98 -13.75 -14.25
C HIS A 6 -32.03 -14.09 -13.07
N LYS A 7 -32.01 -15.36 -12.67
CA LYS A 7 -30.98 -15.84 -11.76
C LYS A 7 -29.63 -15.56 -12.42
N GLU A 8 -28.89 -14.61 -11.87
CA GLU A 8 -27.52 -14.35 -12.32
C GLU A 8 -26.72 -15.66 -12.29
N SER A 9 -25.97 -15.93 -13.35
CA SER A 9 -25.09 -17.10 -13.38
C SER A 9 -23.97 -16.94 -12.34
N PHE A 10 -23.38 -18.05 -11.89
CA PHE A 10 -22.21 -18.00 -11.02
C PHE A 10 -21.10 -17.12 -11.60
N VAL A 11 -20.88 -17.23 -12.92
CA VAL A 11 -19.85 -16.49 -13.63
C VAL A 11 -20.12 -14.99 -13.63
N SER A 12 -21.35 -14.54 -13.91
CA SER A 12 -21.69 -13.12 -13.91
C SER A 12 -21.70 -12.52 -12.51
N LYS A 13 -22.04 -13.30 -11.49
CA LYS A 13 -22.13 -12.85 -10.12
C LYS A 13 -20.77 -12.74 -9.41
N TYR A 14 -19.88 -13.72 -9.62
CA TYR A 14 -18.66 -13.86 -8.83
C TYR A 14 -17.36 -13.66 -9.63
N VAL A 15 -17.38 -13.91 -10.94
CA VAL A 15 -16.18 -13.85 -11.78
C VAL A 15 -16.13 -12.52 -12.53
N PHE A 16 -17.13 -12.23 -13.35
CA PHE A 16 -17.25 -10.98 -14.12
C PHE A 16 -18.31 -10.04 -13.50
N SER A 17 -18.26 -9.91 -12.17
CA SER A 17 -19.18 -9.04 -11.46
C SER A 17 -18.90 -7.57 -11.79
N GLN A 18 -19.99 -6.79 -11.92
CA GLN A 18 -19.91 -5.33 -12.03
C GLN A 18 -20.31 -4.64 -10.72
N ASP A 19 -20.72 -5.40 -9.70
CA ASP A 19 -21.06 -4.88 -8.37
C ASP A 19 -19.79 -4.52 -7.59
N HIS A 20 -19.70 -3.27 -7.15
CA HIS A 20 -18.52 -2.72 -6.47
C HIS A 20 -18.13 -3.49 -5.20
N LYS A 21 -19.09 -4.09 -4.47
CA LYS A 21 -18.79 -4.87 -3.25
C LYS A 21 -18.19 -6.23 -3.58
N MET A 22 -18.59 -6.84 -4.69
CA MET A 22 -17.98 -8.08 -5.15
C MET A 22 -16.56 -7.82 -5.66
N ILE A 23 -16.37 -6.76 -6.45
CA ILE A 23 -15.04 -6.36 -6.95
C ILE A 23 -14.10 -6.03 -5.79
N SER A 24 -14.59 -5.35 -4.75
CA SER A 24 -13.83 -5.12 -3.51
C SER A 24 -13.31 -6.42 -2.89
N LYS A 25 -14.16 -7.46 -2.79
CA LYS A 25 -13.76 -8.77 -2.27
C LYS A 25 -12.76 -9.48 -3.18
N GLN A 26 -12.90 -9.36 -4.49
CA GLN A 26 -11.96 -9.91 -5.46
C GLN A 26 -10.57 -9.28 -5.29
N PHE A 27 -10.47 -7.95 -5.18
CA PHE A 27 -9.20 -7.26 -4.87
C PHE A 27 -8.61 -7.73 -3.54
N LEU A 28 -9.41 -7.81 -2.48
CA LEU A 28 -8.96 -8.25 -1.16
C LEU A 28 -8.39 -9.66 -1.17
N ILE A 29 -9.10 -10.61 -1.77
CA ILE A 29 -8.66 -12.01 -1.81
C ILE A 29 -7.38 -12.16 -2.64
N THR A 30 -7.32 -11.50 -3.81
CA THR A 30 -6.09 -11.49 -4.63
C THR A 30 -4.91 -10.88 -3.86
N ALA A 31 -5.13 -9.75 -3.16
CA ALA A 31 -4.11 -9.11 -2.33
C ALA A 31 -3.63 -10.01 -1.18
N ILE A 32 -4.53 -10.78 -0.55
CA ILE A 32 -4.14 -11.75 0.49
C ILE A 32 -3.21 -12.82 -0.11
N PHE A 33 -3.54 -13.39 -1.27
CA PHE A 33 -2.67 -14.38 -1.92
C PHE A 33 -1.31 -13.79 -2.32
N MET A 34 -1.29 -12.59 -2.89
CA MET A 34 -0.05 -11.89 -3.21
C MET A 34 0.77 -11.57 -1.95
N GLY A 35 0.09 -11.17 -0.88
CA GLY A 35 0.71 -10.90 0.42
C GLY A 35 1.37 -12.14 1.03
N ILE A 36 0.73 -13.29 0.96
CA ILE A 36 1.31 -14.57 1.41
C ILE A 36 2.58 -14.86 0.59
N ALA A 37 2.54 -14.75 -0.73
CA ALA A 37 3.69 -14.96 -1.59
C ALA A 37 4.84 -13.99 -1.24
N GLY A 38 4.54 -12.68 -1.11
CA GLY A 38 5.53 -11.66 -0.75
C GLY A 38 6.17 -11.90 0.63
N VAL A 39 5.37 -12.27 1.64
CA VAL A 39 5.87 -12.59 2.98
C VAL A 39 6.73 -13.85 2.97
N MET A 40 6.34 -14.91 2.26
CA MET A 40 7.16 -16.12 2.14
C MET A 40 8.54 -15.82 1.53
N MET A 41 8.60 -14.99 0.48
CA MET A 41 9.87 -14.55 -0.10
C MET A 41 10.75 -13.84 0.93
N SER A 42 10.13 -12.98 1.76
CA SER A 42 10.89 -12.27 2.80
C SER A 42 11.45 -13.21 3.86
N VAL A 43 10.72 -14.24 4.27
CA VAL A 43 11.23 -15.27 5.19
C VAL A 43 12.43 -15.98 4.57
N PHE A 44 12.37 -16.36 3.29
CA PHE A 44 13.44 -17.08 2.62
C PHE A 44 14.73 -16.25 2.55
N PHE A 45 14.68 -15.02 2.10
CA PHE A 45 15.89 -14.19 2.09
C PHE A 45 16.33 -13.76 3.49
N ARG A 46 15.44 -13.69 4.49
CA ARG A 46 15.83 -13.43 5.88
C ARG A 46 16.55 -14.61 6.54
N LEU A 47 16.26 -15.85 6.15
CA LEU A 47 17.06 -17.01 6.56
C LEU A 47 18.51 -16.86 6.08
N GLN A 48 18.71 -16.48 4.81
CA GLN A 48 20.03 -16.23 4.24
C GLN A 48 20.76 -15.07 4.93
N LEU A 49 20.07 -13.97 5.23
CA LEU A 49 20.70 -12.80 5.87
C LEU A 49 21.00 -13.01 7.35
N GLY A 50 20.14 -13.76 8.05
CA GLY A 50 20.33 -14.06 9.47
C GLY A 50 21.45 -15.07 9.74
N TRP A 51 21.59 -16.04 8.85
CA TRP A 51 22.55 -17.15 9.00
C TRP A 51 23.18 -17.46 7.64
N PRO A 52 24.13 -16.61 7.18
CA PRO A 52 24.75 -16.77 5.87
C PRO A 52 25.53 -18.10 5.76
N GLY A 53 25.22 -18.87 4.73
CA GLY A 53 25.86 -20.15 4.45
C GLY A 53 25.31 -21.35 5.23
N GLU A 54 24.39 -21.14 6.16
CA GLU A 54 23.70 -22.25 6.85
C GLU A 54 22.68 -22.93 5.92
N SER A 55 22.54 -24.23 6.07
CA SER A 55 21.63 -25.06 5.28
C SER A 55 20.24 -25.13 5.93
N PHE A 56 19.20 -24.84 5.15
CA PHE A 56 17.81 -24.91 5.57
C PHE A 56 17.01 -25.84 4.66
N ALA A 57 16.51 -26.96 5.17
CA ALA A 57 15.70 -27.91 4.40
C ALA A 57 14.45 -27.27 3.75
N ILE A 58 13.88 -26.23 4.39
CA ILE A 58 12.75 -25.50 3.83
C ILE A 58 13.13 -24.77 2.53
N LEU A 59 14.33 -24.20 2.43
CA LEU A 59 14.80 -23.56 1.21
C LEU A 59 15.00 -24.59 0.09
N GLU A 60 15.61 -25.73 0.39
CA GLU A 60 15.80 -26.80 -0.59
C GLU A 60 14.44 -27.32 -1.12
N THR A 61 13.47 -27.52 -0.23
CA THR A 61 12.14 -28.04 -0.58
C THR A 61 11.37 -27.10 -1.49
N PHE A 62 11.37 -25.80 -1.19
CA PHE A 62 10.54 -24.82 -1.93
C PHE A 62 11.28 -24.17 -3.11
N MET A 63 12.60 -24.04 -3.04
CA MET A 63 13.39 -23.34 -4.04
C MET A 63 14.15 -24.29 -4.99
N GLY A 64 14.31 -25.57 -4.64
CA GLY A 64 14.95 -26.58 -5.48
C GLY A 64 16.33 -26.11 -6.00
N LYS A 65 16.48 -26.03 -7.32
CA LYS A 65 17.74 -25.60 -7.97
C LYS A 65 18.24 -24.21 -7.57
N TRP A 66 17.36 -23.36 -7.01
CA TRP A 66 17.68 -22.01 -6.54
C TRP A 66 18.21 -21.96 -5.09
N ALA A 67 18.18 -23.11 -4.39
CA ALA A 67 18.74 -23.27 -3.07
C ALA A 67 19.43 -24.66 -2.93
N PRO A 68 20.51 -24.92 -3.68
CA PRO A 68 21.20 -26.20 -3.66
C PRO A 68 21.76 -26.47 -2.26
N ASN A 69 21.51 -27.69 -1.75
CA ASN A 69 21.89 -28.10 -0.39
C ASN A 69 21.28 -27.19 0.71
N GLY A 70 20.13 -26.57 0.46
CA GLY A 70 19.44 -25.71 1.42
C GLY A 70 20.08 -24.33 1.64
N VAL A 71 21.04 -23.94 0.82
CA VAL A 71 21.65 -22.60 0.84
C VAL A 71 21.16 -21.81 -0.36
N LEU A 72 20.59 -20.62 -0.11
CA LEU A 72 20.01 -19.80 -1.17
C LEU A 72 21.08 -19.31 -2.15
N ASP A 73 20.85 -19.50 -3.46
CA ASP A 73 21.68 -18.95 -4.51
C ASP A 73 21.65 -17.41 -4.54
N ARG A 74 22.75 -16.76 -4.92
CA ARG A 74 22.86 -15.29 -4.96
C ARG A 74 21.84 -14.64 -5.90
N ASN A 75 21.63 -15.24 -7.06
CA ASN A 75 20.69 -14.69 -8.05
C ASN A 75 19.24 -14.91 -7.59
N ALA A 76 18.97 -16.06 -6.95
CA ALA A 76 17.69 -16.32 -6.31
C ALA A 76 17.40 -15.32 -5.18
N TYR A 77 18.39 -14.98 -4.36
CA TYR A 77 18.27 -13.93 -3.34
C TYR A 77 17.86 -12.59 -3.96
N LEU A 78 18.55 -12.15 -5.03
CA LEU A 78 18.23 -10.90 -5.72
C LEU A 78 16.84 -10.93 -6.37
N ALA A 79 16.44 -12.06 -6.95
CA ALA A 79 15.12 -12.25 -7.49
C ALA A 79 14.03 -12.19 -6.40
N LEU A 80 14.22 -12.87 -5.28
CA LEU A 80 13.28 -12.83 -4.16
C LEU A 80 13.11 -11.42 -3.59
N THR A 81 14.21 -10.66 -3.40
CA THR A 81 14.13 -9.28 -2.91
C THR A 81 13.45 -8.35 -3.91
N THR A 82 13.69 -8.53 -5.23
CA THR A 82 13.05 -7.76 -6.30
C THR A 82 11.55 -8.00 -6.35
N ILE A 83 11.14 -9.27 -6.39
CA ILE A 83 9.72 -9.64 -6.51
C ILE A 83 8.97 -9.35 -5.21
N HIS A 84 9.58 -9.59 -4.04
CA HIS A 84 9.01 -9.17 -2.75
C HIS A 84 8.67 -7.68 -2.73
N GLY A 85 9.63 -6.82 -3.06
CA GLY A 85 9.42 -5.37 -3.08
C GLY A 85 8.30 -4.97 -4.06
N THR A 86 8.31 -5.53 -5.27
CA THR A 86 7.29 -5.28 -6.29
C THR A 86 5.89 -5.72 -5.82
N ILE A 87 5.76 -6.94 -5.30
CA ILE A 87 4.47 -7.47 -4.84
C ILE A 87 3.94 -6.65 -3.66
N MET A 88 4.78 -6.38 -2.67
CA MET A 88 4.31 -5.68 -1.47
C MET A 88 3.89 -4.25 -1.78
N VAL A 89 4.65 -3.50 -2.57
CA VAL A 89 4.30 -2.11 -2.91
C VAL A 89 3.08 -2.06 -3.83
N PHE A 90 3.14 -2.69 -4.99
CA PHE A 90 2.14 -2.49 -6.03
C PHE A 90 0.90 -3.39 -5.85
N PHE A 91 1.08 -4.68 -5.59
CA PHE A 91 -0.05 -5.61 -5.57
C PHE A 91 -0.78 -5.66 -4.22
N VAL A 92 -0.05 -5.56 -3.11
CA VAL A 92 -0.67 -5.61 -1.78
C VAL A 92 -1.09 -4.22 -1.31
N LEU A 93 -0.15 -3.27 -1.24
CA LEU A 93 -0.41 -1.97 -0.64
C LEU A 93 -1.13 -1.02 -1.60
N THR A 94 -0.78 -0.97 -2.89
CA THR A 94 -1.44 -0.07 -3.84
C THR A 94 -2.78 -0.65 -4.28
N ALA A 95 -2.80 -1.69 -5.11
CA ALA A 95 -4.05 -2.23 -5.63
C ALA A 95 -4.86 -2.97 -4.57
N GLY A 96 -4.21 -3.73 -3.69
CA GLY A 96 -4.88 -4.48 -2.62
C GLY A 96 -5.62 -3.57 -1.65
N LEU A 97 -4.94 -2.57 -1.07
CA LEU A 97 -5.54 -1.63 -0.13
C LEU A 97 -6.55 -0.71 -0.84
N SER A 98 -6.09 0.04 -1.86
CA SER A 98 -6.95 1.01 -2.55
C SER A 98 -8.07 0.32 -3.32
N GLY A 99 -7.79 -0.75 -4.08
CA GLY A 99 -8.81 -1.48 -4.85
C GLY A 99 -9.88 -2.10 -3.96
N THR A 100 -9.50 -2.62 -2.79
CA THR A 100 -10.47 -3.17 -1.83
C THR A 100 -11.36 -2.08 -1.26
N PHE A 101 -10.76 -1.10 -0.59
CA PHE A 101 -11.54 -0.15 0.21
C PHE A 101 -12.16 0.98 -0.61
N SER A 102 -11.54 1.43 -1.72
CA SER A 102 -12.18 2.39 -2.59
C SER A 102 -13.44 1.80 -3.22
N ASN A 103 -13.37 0.56 -3.72
CA ASN A 103 -14.53 -0.11 -4.27
C ASN A 103 -15.63 -0.34 -3.23
N LEU A 104 -15.27 -0.71 -2.00
CA LEU A 104 -16.26 -0.88 -0.95
C LEU A 104 -16.88 0.45 -0.52
N LEU A 105 -16.05 1.43 -0.19
CA LEU A 105 -16.46 2.58 0.61
C LEU A 105 -16.92 3.78 -0.22
N ILE A 106 -16.35 4.01 -1.42
CA ILE A 106 -16.75 5.19 -2.19
C ILE A 106 -18.26 5.22 -2.43
N PRO A 107 -18.89 4.20 -3.06
CA PRO A 107 -20.33 4.27 -3.27
C PRO A 107 -21.13 4.32 -1.95
N LEU A 108 -20.71 3.54 -0.95
CA LEU A 108 -21.42 3.46 0.33
C LEU A 108 -21.35 4.76 1.13
N GLN A 109 -20.20 5.42 1.18
CA GLN A 109 -20.01 6.64 1.99
C GLN A 109 -20.49 7.92 1.30
N ILE A 110 -20.60 7.93 -0.04
CA ILE A 110 -21.16 9.09 -0.75
C ILE A 110 -22.65 8.95 -1.04
N GLY A 111 -23.27 7.80 -0.74
CA GLY A 111 -24.67 7.53 -0.98
C GLY A 111 -24.97 7.19 -2.45
N ALA A 112 -24.07 6.54 -3.18
CA ALA A 112 -24.24 6.07 -4.53
C ALA A 112 -24.69 4.61 -4.59
N ARG A 113 -25.41 4.23 -5.66
CA ARG A 113 -25.84 2.83 -5.86
C ARG A 113 -24.70 1.91 -6.27
N ASP A 114 -23.77 2.43 -7.06
CA ASP A 114 -22.58 1.73 -7.54
C ASP A 114 -21.53 2.76 -8.01
N MET A 115 -20.38 2.27 -8.53
CA MET A 115 -19.41 3.11 -9.24
C MET A 115 -19.99 3.69 -10.51
N ALA A 116 -19.40 4.77 -11.02
CA ALA A 116 -19.86 5.45 -12.24
C ALA A 116 -19.88 4.51 -13.46
N SER A 117 -18.93 3.58 -13.53
CA SER A 117 -18.90 2.52 -14.54
C SER A 117 -18.58 1.17 -13.91
N GLY A 118 -19.57 0.31 -13.76
CA GLY A 118 -19.37 -1.07 -13.29
C GLY A 118 -18.52 -1.89 -14.26
N PHE A 119 -18.64 -1.64 -15.57
CA PHE A 119 -17.81 -2.32 -16.58
C PHE A 119 -16.31 -1.96 -16.45
N LEU A 120 -15.96 -0.67 -16.38
CA LEU A 120 -14.57 -0.26 -16.18
C LEU A 120 -14.02 -0.75 -14.84
N ASN A 121 -14.85 -0.82 -13.83
CA ASN A 121 -14.50 -1.34 -12.53
C ASN A 121 -14.14 -2.84 -12.58
N MET A 122 -15.00 -3.65 -13.21
CA MET A 122 -14.72 -5.06 -13.46
C MET A 122 -13.45 -5.24 -14.29
N LEU A 123 -13.26 -4.45 -15.33
CA LEU A 123 -12.10 -4.52 -16.21
C LEU A 123 -10.81 -4.18 -15.44
N SER A 124 -10.84 -3.17 -14.56
CA SER A 124 -9.69 -2.82 -13.71
C SER A 124 -9.26 -4.01 -12.84
N TYR A 125 -10.21 -4.73 -12.23
CA TYR A 125 -9.88 -5.93 -11.46
C TYR A 125 -9.24 -7.02 -12.34
N TRP A 126 -9.75 -7.27 -13.54
CA TRP A 126 -9.20 -8.33 -14.39
C TRP A 126 -7.79 -8.02 -14.90
N PHE A 127 -7.49 -6.75 -15.21
CA PHE A 127 -6.10 -6.35 -15.48
C PHE A 127 -5.18 -6.58 -14.27
N PHE A 128 -5.66 -6.28 -13.07
CA PHE A 128 -4.93 -6.56 -11.84
C PHE A 128 -4.71 -8.06 -11.61
N ALA A 129 -5.75 -8.88 -11.78
CA ALA A 129 -5.67 -10.33 -11.59
C ALA A 129 -4.68 -10.99 -12.57
N VAL A 130 -4.76 -10.64 -13.86
CA VAL A 130 -3.83 -11.14 -14.88
C VAL A 130 -2.40 -10.68 -14.60
N SER A 131 -2.22 -9.41 -14.24
CA SER A 131 -0.93 -8.87 -13.80
C SER A 131 -0.35 -9.65 -12.62
N SER A 132 -1.16 -9.97 -11.61
CA SER A 132 -0.77 -10.75 -10.42
C SER A 132 -0.28 -12.15 -10.80
N VAL A 133 -1.03 -12.84 -11.65
CA VAL A 133 -0.65 -14.18 -12.14
C VAL A 133 0.65 -14.12 -12.94
N MET A 134 0.80 -13.13 -13.83
CA MET A 134 2.00 -12.94 -14.65
C MET A 134 3.23 -12.66 -13.78
N MET A 135 3.09 -11.85 -12.72
CA MET A 135 4.17 -11.57 -11.77
C MET A 135 4.65 -12.84 -11.07
N LEU A 136 3.73 -13.67 -10.57
CA LEU A 136 4.08 -14.95 -9.95
C LEU A 136 4.66 -15.94 -10.96
N PHE A 137 4.12 -15.98 -12.18
CA PHE A 137 4.62 -16.85 -13.23
C PHE A 137 6.07 -16.51 -13.64
N SER A 138 6.49 -15.24 -13.48
CA SER A 138 7.87 -14.83 -13.75
C SER A 138 8.91 -15.57 -12.89
N LEU A 139 8.51 -16.12 -11.74
CA LEU A 139 9.37 -16.94 -10.87
C LEU A 139 9.66 -18.33 -11.46
N LEU A 140 8.82 -18.80 -12.38
CA LEU A 140 8.87 -20.18 -12.89
C LEU A 140 9.63 -20.29 -14.21
N VAL A 141 10.05 -19.17 -14.81
CA VAL A 141 10.78 -19.21 -16.10
C VAL A 141 12.21 -19.71 -15.90
N GLU A 142 12.76 -20.34 -16.94
CA GLU A 142 14.04 -21.07 -16.88
C GLU A 142 15.22 -20.21 -16.41
N GLY A 143 15.31 -18.95 -16.89
CA GLY A 143 16.35 -17.98 -16.50
C GLY A 143 16.15 -17.32 -15.14
N GLY A 144 15.04 -17.61 -14.44
CA GLY A 144 14.67 -16.98 -13.17
C GLY A 144 13.90 -15.68 -13.35
N ALA A 145 13.40 -15.16 -12.22
CA ALA A 145 12.66 -13.91 -12.18
C ALA A 145 13.57 -12.69 -12.33
N ALA A 146 12.94 -11.51 -12.50
CA ALA A 146 13.66 -10.23 -12.48
C ALA A 146 14.46 -10.08 -11.18
N SER A 147 15.72 -9.65 -11.29
CA SER A 147 16.66 -9.56 -10.17
C SER A 147 17.40 -8.21 -10.07
N ALA A 148 16.95 -7.19 -10.82
CA ALA A 148 17.54 -5.85 -10.84
C ALA A 148 17.06 -4.92 -9.70
N GLY A 149 16.39 -5.47 -8.67
CA GLY A 149 15.68 -4.72 -7.64
C GLY A 149 14.30 -4.23 -8.13
N TRP A 150 13.41 -3.86 -7.21
CA TRP A 150 12.06 -3.40 -7.55
C TRP A 150 12.04 -2.10 -8.36
N THR A 151 13.12 -1.31 -8.32
CA THR A 151 13.32 -0.08 -9.09
C THR A 151 13.82 -0.33 -10.52
N ILE A 152 14.28 -1.55 -10.81
CA ILE A 152 14.69 -2.02 -12.14
C ILE A 152 15.61 -1.06 -12.94
N TYR A 153 16.61 -0.48 -12.29
CA TYR A 153 17.49 0.50 -12.93
C TYR A 153 18.29 -0.09 -14.10
N PRO A 154 18.33 0.61 -15.26
CA PRO A 154 19.34 0.37 -16.29
C PRO A 154 20.77 0.65 -15.77
N PRO A 155 21.80 -0.02 -16.24
CA PRO A 155 21.80 -1.03 -17.32
C PRO A 155 21.41 -2.45 -16.88
N LEU A 156 21.27 -2.73 -15.56
CA LEU A 156 20.98 -4.07 -15.03
C LEU A 156 19.69 -4.66 -15.59
N SER A 157 18.65 -3.86 -15.79
CA SER A 157 17.37 -4.29 -16.31
C SER A 157 17.32 -4.42 -17.85
N VAL A 158 18.30 -3.88 -18.56
CA VAL A 158 18.37 -3.90 -20.03
C VAL A 158 19.21 -5.05 -20.55
N LEU A 159 20.47 -5.13 -20.08
CA LEU A 159 21.49 -6.00 -20.66
C LEU A 159 21.36 -7.43 -20.14
N PRO A 160 21.24 -8.45 -21.03
CA PRO A 160 21.21 -9.85 -20.61
C PRO A 160 22.47 -10.28 -19.85
N GLN A 161 23.61 -9.67 -20.17
CA GLN A 161 24.92 -9.93 -19.55
C GLN A 161 25.03 -9.35 -18.14
N ALA A 162 24.25 -8.31 -17.80
CA ALA A 162 24.37 -7.60 -16.54
C ALA A 162 23.90 -8.44 -15.36
N MET A 163 22.83 -9.21 -15.54
CA MET A 163 22.29 -10.08 -14.49
C MET A 163 21.59 -11.31 -15.08
N PRO A 164 21.75 -12.48 -14.48
CA PRO A 164 20.84 -13.59 -14.68
C PRO A 164 19.42 -13.15 -14.30
N GLY A 165 18.42 -13.43 -15.13
CA GLY A 165 17.05 -12.95 -14.91
C GLY A 165 16.71 -11.63 -15.62
N SER A 166 17.66 -10.98 -16.29
CA SER A 166 17.33 -9.90 -17.22
C SER A 166 16.74 -10.44 -18.55
N GLY A 167 16.51 -11.74 -18.67
CA GLY A 167 15.84 -12.41 -19.78
C GLY A 167 14.31 -12.34 -19.70
N MET A 168 13.65 -13.50 -19.92
CA MET A 168 12.18 -13.60 -19.93
C MET A 168 11.53 -13.16 -18.61
N GLY A 169 12.15 -13.43 -17.46
CA GLY A 169 11.64 -13.00 -16.16
C GLY A 169 11.50 -11.50 -16.07
N MET A 170 12.46 -10.72 -16.57
CA MET A 170 12.38 -9.25 -16.63
C MET A 170 11.30 -8.78 -17.61
N THR A 171 11.17 -9.42 -18.75
CA THR A 171 10.13 -9.10 -19.73
C THR A 171 8.73 -9.32 -19.14
N LEU A 172 8.50 -10.44 -18.43
CA LEU A 172 7.24 -10.72 -17.74
C LEU A 172 6.96 -9.70 -16.62
N TRP A 173 8.00 -9.28 -15.90
CA TRP A 173 7.88 -8.21 -14.91
C TRP A 173 7.36 -6.91 -15.54
N LEU A 174 7.97 -6.47 -16.66
CA LEU A 174 7.59 -5.26 -17.39
C LEU A 174 6.15 -5.33 -17.92
N LEU A 175 5.76 -6.46 -18.50
CA LEU A 175 4.39 -6.68 -18.98
C LEU A 175 3.39 -6.71 -17.82
N SER A 176 3.71 -7.40 -16.73
CA SER A 176 2.89 -7.43 -15.53
C SER A 176 2.67 -6.03 -14.99
N MET A 177 3.72 -5.23 -14.84
CA MET A 177 3.61 -3.85 -14.35
C MET A 177 2.82 -2.95 -15.30
N THR A 178 2.93 -3.16 -16.62
CA THR A 178 2.09 -2.43 -17.59
C THR A 178 0.61 -2.73 -17.39
N LEU A 179 0.22 -4.00 -17.21
CA LEU A 179 -1.17 -4.38 -16.92
C LEU A 179 -1.64 -3.83 -15.56
N PHE A 180 -0.76 -3.85 -14.55
CA PHE A 180 -1.03 -3.24 -13.25
C PHE A 180 -1.35 -1.74 -13.37
N VAL A 181 -0.56 -1.01 -14.15
CA VAL A 181 -0.79 0.44 -14.36
C VAL A 181 -2.10 0.68 -15.10
N VAL A 182 -2.44 -0.11 -16.12
CA VAL A 182 -3.74 -0.02 -16.81
C VAL A 182 -4.89 -0.23 -15.81
N SER A 183 -4.79 -1.25 -14.96
CA SER A 183 -5.75 -1.49 -13.88
C SER A 183 -5.94 -0.26 -12.99
N SER A 184 -4.82 0.29 -12.51
CA SER A 184 -4.82 1.42 -11.58
C SER A 184 -5.37 2.70 -12.20
N LEU A 185 -5.08 2.95 -13.48
CA LEU A 185 -5.64 4.10 -14.22
C LEU A 185 -7.16 4.00 -14.39
N LEU A 186 -7.66 2.81 -14.79
CA LEU A 186 -9.10 2.59 -14.94
C LEU A 186 -9.83 2.78 -13.60
N GLY A 187 -9.29 2.23 -12.52
CA GLY A 187 -9.81 2.40 -11.17
C GLY A 187 -9.80 3.86 -10.74
N SER A 188 -8.67 4.54 -10.86
CA SER A 188 -8.51 5.95 -10.46
C SER A 188 -9.47 6.87 -11.18
N LEU A 189 -9.61 6.72 -12.50
CA LEU A 189 -10.57 7.50 -13.28
C LEU A 189 -12.01 7.27 -12.79
N ASN A 190 -12.38 6.01 -12.57
CA ASN A 190 -13.71 5.63 -12.11
C ASN A 190 -14.01 6.21 -10.71
N TYR A 191 -13.02 6.20 -9.80
CA TYR A 191 -13.16 6.77 -8.45
C TYR A 191 -13.40 8.29 -8.51
N ILE A 192 -12.61 9.02 -9.30
CA ILE A 192 -12.76 10.48 -9.47
C ILE A 192 -14.16 10.81 -9.97
N VAL A 193 -14.59 10.15 -11.07
CA VAL A 193 -15.90 10.39 -11.69
C VAL A 193 -17.04 10.05 -10.72
N THR A 194 -16.93 8.96 -9.98
CA THR A 194 -17.92 8.54 -8.98
C THR A 194 -18.05 9.58 -7.86
N ILE A 195 -16.92 10.00 -7.27
CA ILE A 195 -16.92 10.97 -6.17
C ILE A 195 -17.45 12.33 -6.60
N ILE A 196 -17.12 12.78 -7.81
CA ILE A 196 -17.59 14.10 -8.30
C ILE A 196 -19.08 14.08 -8.64
N ASN A 197 -19.57 13.05 -9.34
CA ASN A 197 -20.87 13.09 -9.99
C ASN A 197 -21.98 12.34 -9.26
N LEU A 198 -21.66 11.36 -8.39
CA LEU A 198 -22.67 10.45 -7.84
C LEU A 198 -22.95 10.65 -6.35
N ARG A 199 -22.51 11.75 -5.76
CA ARG A 199 -22.84 12.07 -4.36
C ARG A 199 -24.36 12.27 -4.22
N THR A 200 -24.93 11.66 -3.18
CA THR A 200 -26.36 11.82 -2.86
C THR A 200 -26.68 13.26 -2.44
N LYS A 201 -27.97 13.58 -2.43
CA LYS A 201 -28.49 14.90 -2.01
C LYS A 201 -27.99 15.25 -0.60
N GLY A 202 -27.45 16.46 -0.44
CA GLY A 202 -26.89 16.97 0.82
C GLY A 202 -25.43 16.56 1.08
N MET A 203 -24.84 15.62 0.34
CA MET A 203 -23.43 15.24 0.46
C MET A 203 -22.53 16.24 -0.28
N SER A 204 -22.25 17.36 0.37
CA SER A 204 -21.26 18.34 -0.12
C SER A 204 -19.82 17.84 0.10
N MET A 205 -18.84 18.48 -0.55
CA MET A 205 -17.42 18.14 -0.33
C MET A 205 -17.00 18.32 1.14
N THR A 206 -17.56 19.30 1.85
CA THR A 206 -17.27 19.54 3.27
C THR A 206 -17.91 18.53 4.22
N ARG A 207 -18.84 17.71 3.75
CA ARG A 207 -19.48 16.62 4.51
C ARG A 207 -18.90 15.24 4.21
N LEU A 208 -17.97 15.16 3.25
CA LEU A 208 -17.29 13.89 2.91
C LEU A 208 -16.47 13.38 4.09
N PRO A 209 -16.52 12.06 4.36
CA PRO A 209 -15.55 11.41 5.23
C PRO A 209 -14.11 11.60 4.74
N LEU A 210 -13.13 11.63 5.67
CA LEU A 210 -11.70 11.77 5.32
C LEU A 210 -11.19 10.59 4.51
N THR A 211 -11.81 9.42 4.64
CA THR A 211 -11.53 8.24 3.80
C THR A 211 -11.80 8.55 2.34
N ILE A 212 -12.91 9.23 2.03
CA ILE A 212 -13.24 9.59 0.65
C ILE A 212 -12.30 10.68 0.11
N TRP A 213 -11.92 11.66 0.94
CA TRP A 213 -10.89 12.63 0.56
C TRP A 213 -9.54 11.96 0.25
N ALA A 214 -9.15 10.99 1.08
CA ALA A 214 -7.92 10.24 0.86
C ALA A 214 -7.95 9.47 -0.47
N PHE A 215 -9.02 8.73 -0.76
CA PHE A 215 -9.20 8.03 -2.04
C PHE A 215 -9.26 8.98 -3.24
N PHE A 216 -9.90 10.13 -3.08
CA PHE A 216 -10.01 11.13 -4.15
C PHE A 216 -8.63 11.67 -4.55
N ILE A 217 -7.82 12.08 -3.56
CA ILE A 217 -6.47 12.58 -3.81
C ILE A 217 -5.56 11.47 -4.33
N THR A 218 -5.64 10.26 -3.75
CA THR A 218 -4.92 9.09 -4.26
C THR A 218 -5.24 8.80 -5.73
N ALA A 219 -6.50 8.89 -6.13
CA ALA A 219 -6.89 8.68 -7.52
C ALA A 219 -6.33 9.76 -8.45
N ILE A 220 -6.29 11.03 -8.00
CA ILE A 220 -5.65 12.12 -8.76
C ILE A 220 -4.15 11.86 -8.93
N LEU A 221 -3.45 11.46 -7.85
CA LEU A 221 -2.04 11.08 -7.92
C LEU A 221 -1.82 9.96 -8.95
N GLY A 222 -2.66 8.94 -8.92
CA GLY A 222 -2.58 7.81 -9.84
C GLY A 222 -2.73 8.22 -11.30
N VAL A 223 -3.76 9.01 -11.63
CA VAL A 223 -3.99 9.48 -13.01
C VAL A 223 -2.82 10.30 -13.54
N LEU A 224 -2.17 11.09 -12.69
CA LEU A 224 -1.07 11.97 -13.12
C LEU A 224 0.28 11.27 -13.18
N SER A 225 0.54 10.25 -12.35
CA SER A 225 1.87 9.63 -12.23
C SER A 225 2.01 8.29 -12.95
N PHE A 226 1.00 7.45 -12.99
CA PHE A 226 1.07 6.13 -13.65
C PHE A 226 1.39 6.19 -15.16
N PRO A 227 0.89 7.15 -15.97
CA PRO A 227 1.28 7.26 -17.37
C PRO A 227 2.77 7.47 -17.58
N VAL A 228 3.44 8.17 -16.64
CA VAL A 228 4.89 8.40 -16.72
C VAL A 228 5.66 7.08 -16.50
N LEU A 229 5.20 6.22 -15.58
CA LEU A 229 5.79 4.89 -15.42
C LEU A 229 5.61 4.02 -16.68
N VAL A 230 4.44 4.07 -17.33
CA VAL A 230 4.24 3.35 -18.59
C VAL A 230 5.24 3.83 -19.63
N SER A 231 5.46 5.13 -19.76
CA SER A 231 6.47 5.68 -20.67
C SER A 231 7.87 5.13 -20.37
N ALA A 232 8.26 5.10 -19.08
CA ALA A 232 9.54 4.52 -18.66
C ALA A 232 9.66 3.04 -19.04
N ILE A 233 8.59 2.25 -18.82
CA ILE A 233 8.57 0.82 -19.15
C ILE A 233 8.64 0.60 -20.65
N VAL A 234 7.90 1.36 -21.46
CA VAL A 234 7.89 1.21 -22.91
C VAL A 234 9.28 1.51 -23.50
N LEU A 235 9.92 2.60 -23.10
CA LEU A 235 11.28 2.92 -23.53
C LEU A 235 12.29 1.86 -23.09
N LEU A 236 12.13 1.30 -21.89
CA LEU A 236 12.97 0.20 -21.40
C LEU A 236 12.77 -1.08 -22.23
N MET A 237 11.53 -1.40 -22.61
CA MET A 237 11.25 -2.52 -23.50
C MET A 237 11.84 -2.32 -24.89
N MET A 238 11.83 -1.10 -25.41
CA MET A 238 12.47 -0.79 -26.69
C MET A 238 13.99 -1.00 -26.61
N ASP A 239 14.64 -0.55 -25.55
CA ASP A 239 16.08 -0.80 -25.34
C ASP A 239 16.40 -2.30 -25.24
N ARG A 240 15.54 -3.09 -24.59
CA ARG A 240 15.72 -4.54 -24.45
C ARG A 240 15.45 -5.35 -25.70
N MET A 241 14.45 -4.97 -26.51
CA MET A 241 13.89 -5.82 -27.57
C MET A 241 14.15 -5.26 -28.97
N MET A 242 14.40 -3.95 -29.11
CA MET A 242 14.54 -3.29 -30.39
C MET A 242 15.94 -2.70 -30.64
N GLY A 243 16.86 -2.84 -29.66
CA GLY A 243 18.23 -2.34 -29.80
C GLY A 243 18.33 -0.81 -29.75
N THR A 244 17.36 -0.12 -29.14
CA THR A 244 17.47 1.32 -28.87
C THR A 244 18.35 1.57 -27.63
N ALA A 245 18.72 2.81 -27.38
CA ALA A 245 19.62 3.19 -26.29
C ALA A 245 19.11 4.39 -25.49
N PHE A 246 17.80 4.47 -25.19
CA PHE A 246 17.25 5.58 -24.39
C PHE A 246 17.91 5.70 -23.02
N TYR A 247 18.25 4.56 -22.41
CA TYR A 247 18.80 4.46 -21.05
C TYR A 247 20.23 3.90 -20.99
N LEU A 248 20.85 3.63 -22.13
CA LEU A 248 22.20 3.11 -22.20
C LEU A 248 23.17 4.24 -22.57
N SER A 249 24.09 4.54 -21.65
CA SER A 249 25.27 5.39 -21.90
C SER A 249 26.35 4.57 -22.60
N ASP A 250 27.52 5.16 -22.80
CA ASP A 250 28.69 4.43 -23.32
C ASP A 250 29.07 3.32 -22.35
N ILE A 251 28.89 2.07 -22.77
CA ILE A 251 29.13 0.87 -21.96
C ILE A 251 30.12 -0.02 -22.69
N PHE A 252 31.14 -0.51 -21.98
CA PHE A 252 32.12 -1.45 -22.45
C PHE A 252 31.94 -2.79 -21.75
N ILE A 253 31.89 -3.88 -22.52
CA ILE A 253 31.82 -5.25 -22.00
C ILE A 253 33.02 -6.02 -22.54
N GLY A 254 33.89 -6.49 -21.65
CA GLY A 254 35.13 -7.20 -22.05
C GLY A 254 36.11 -6.35 -22.87
N GLY A 255 36.00 -5.02 -22.78
CA GLY A 255 36.82 -4.06 -23.55
C GLY A 255 36.22 -3.62 -24.87
N GLU A 256 35.07 -4.19 -25.29
CA GLU A 256 34.35 -3.81 -26.50
C GLU A 256 33.17 -2.87 -26.14
N ALA A 257 33.02 -1.78 -26.89
CA ALA A 257 31.89 -0.86 -26.74
C ALA A 257 30.60 -1.51 -27.29
N LEU A 258 29.46 -1.22 -26.60
CA LEU A 258 28.16 -1.57 -27.14
C LEU A 258 27.82 -0.71 -28.36
N ASP A 259 27.17 -1.32 -29.36
CA ASP A 259 26.79 -0.64 -30.61
C ASP A 259 25.73 0.46 -30.38
N ALA A 260 24.80 0.22 -29.46
CA ALA A 260 23.73 1.16 -29.13
C ALA A 260 24.02 1.90 -27.83
N THR A 261 24.43 3.17 -27.95
CA THR A 261 24.80 4.06 -26.83
C THR A 261 24.26 5.48 -27.07
N GLY A 262 24.49 6.39 -26.14
CA GLY A 262 24.13 7.80 -26.26
C GLY A 262 22.90 8.22 -25.46
N GLY A 263 22.26 7.28 -24.72
CA GLY A 263 21.21 7.56 -23.77
C GLY A 263 21.73 7.84 -22.34
N SER A 264 20.84 7.79 -21.35
CA SER A 264 21.20 8.04 -19.96
C SER A 264 20.35 7.22 -18.98
N PRO A 265 20.96 6.43 -18.08
CA PRO A 265 20.25 5.76 -16.98
C PRO A 265 19.52 6.75 -16.06
N ILE A 266 19.99 7.99 -15.96
CA ILE A 266 19.37 9.05 -15.14
C ILE A 266 17.99 9.41 -15.69
N LEU A 267 17.78 9.38 -16.99
CA LEU A 267 16.46 9.59 -17.58
C LEU A 267 15.44 8.57 -17.06
N PHE A 268 15.83 7.28 -16.97
CA PHE A 268 14.97 6.26 -16.38
C PHE A 268 14.65 6.58 -14.92
N GLN A 269 15.64 6.97 -14.13
CA GLN A 269 15.44 7.29 -12.72
C GLN A 269 14.47 8.46 -12.53
N HIS A 270 14.55 9.52 -13.33
CA HIS A 270 13.58 10.61 -13.29
C HIS A 270 12.16 10.16 -13.61
N LEU A 271 11.98 9.40 -14.68
CA LEU A 271 10.66 8.88 -15.07
C LEU A 271 10.11 7.91 -14.03
N PHE A 272 10.95 7.03 -13.49
CA PHE A 272 10.55 6.08 -12.46
C PHE A 272 10.14 6.79 -11.16
N TRP A 273 10.97 7.72 -10.66
CA TRP A 273 10.72 8.39 -9.38
C TRP A 273 9.63 9.46 -9.45
N PHE A 274 9.33 9.99 -10.64
CA PHE A 274 8.15 10.83 -10.82
C PHE A 274 6.84 10.10 -10.47
N LEU A 275 6.79 8.77 -10.65
CA LEU A 275 5.78 7.95 -10.01
C LEU A 275 6.21 7.52 -8.61
N GLY A 276 7.45 7.05 -8.45
CA GLY A 276 7.88 6.29 -7.26
C GLY A 276 7.68 7.05 -5.96
N HIS A 277 7.82 8.37 -5.94
CA HIS A 277 7.50 9.15 -4.73
C HIS A 277 5.99 9.38 -4.56
N PRO A 278 5.20 9.84 -5.55
CA PRO A 278 3.73 9.79 -5.43
C PRO A 278 3.18 8.42 -5.05
N GLU A 279 3.79 7.32 -5.48
CA GLU A 279 3.39 5.96 -5.15
C GLU A 279 3.39 5.69 -3.65
N VAL A 280 4.39 6.16 -2.90
CA VAL A 280 4.41 5.97 -1.44
C VAL A 280 3.24 6.68 -0.76
N TYR A 281 2.75 7.78 -1.33
CA TYR A 281 1.56 8.47 -0.85
C TYR A 281 0.27 7.84 -1.38
N ILE A 282 0.25 7.28 -2.58
CA ILE A 282 -0.86 6.47 -3.10
C ILE A 282 -1.14 5.29 -2.16
N VAL A 283 -0.10 4.73 -1.57
CA VAL A 283 -0.19 3.67 -0.55
C VAL A 283 -0.65 4.23 0.80
N LEU A 284 -0.05 5.32 1.26
CA LEU A 284 -0.22 5.79 2.65
C LEU A 284 -1.53 6.56 2.88
N LEU A 285 -1.95 7.42 1.93
CA LEU A 285 -3.13 8.27 2.11
C LEU A 285 -4.41 7.47 2.36
N PRO A 286 -4.73 6.37 1.63
CA PRO A 286 -5.86 5.52 1.95
C PRO A 286 -5.85 4.98 3.38
N ALA A 287 -4.69 4.51 3.85
CA ALA A 287 -4.53 4.01 5.21
C ALA A 287 -4.80 5.09 6.27
N LEU A 288 -4.30 6.31 6.04
CA LEU A 288 -4.59 7.48 6.90
C LEU A 288 -6.08 7.85 6.86
N GLY A 289 -6.73 7.79 5.69
CA GLY A 289 -8.17 8.00 5.55
C GLY A 289 -8.97 7.00 6.39
N ILE A 290 -8.73 5.71 6.20
CA ILE A 290 -9.33 4.60 6.95
C ILE A 290 -9.17 4.81 8.47
N SER A 291 -7.95 5.11 8.91
CA SER A 291 -7.68 5.34 10.32
C SER A 291 -8.41 6.57 10.88
N SER A 292 -8.70 7.58 10.07
CA SER A 292 -9.49 8.74 10.49
C SER A 292 -10.90 8.33 10.93
N GLU A 293 -11.58 7.48 10.15
CA GLU A 293 -12.91 6.95 10.49
C GLU A 293 -12.85 6.09 11.75
N VAL A 294 -11.89 5.17 11.81
CA VAL A 294 -11.75 4.23 12.93
C VAL A 294 -11.44 4.96 14.22
N ILE A 295 -10.52 5.94 14.18
CA ILE A 295 -10.16 6.75 15.37
C ILE A 295 -11.35 7.57 15.85
N ALA A 296 -12.05 8.29 14.98
CA ALA A 296 -13.22 9.10 15.38
C ALA A 296 -14.33 8.22 15.98
N THR A 297 -14.67 7.12 15.31
CA THR A 297 -15.69 6.17 15.75
C THR A 297 -15.36 5.56 17.12
N ASN A 298 -14.10 5.16 17.33
CA ASN A 298 -13.69 4.49 18.57
C ASN A 298 -13.25 5.45 19.68
N SER A 299 -13.02 6.73 19.36
CA SER A 299 -12.82 7.79 20.37
C SER A 299 -14.13 8.42 20.83
N ARG A 300 -15.24 8.14 20.12
CA ARG A 300 -16.56 8.76 20.35
C ARG A 300 -16.47 10.28 20.36
N LYS A 301 -15.65 10.82 19.44
CA LYS A 301 -15.31 12.23 19.41
C LYS A 301 -15.18 12.70 17.97
N PRO A 302 -15.61 13.92 17.66
CA PRO A 302 -15.36 14.52 16.35
C PRO A 302 -13.87 14.50 16.01
N ILE A 303 -13.54 14.22 14.74
CA ILE A 303 -12.16 14.33 14.28
C ILE A 303 -11.65 15.77 14.50
N PHE A 304 -10.54 15.91 15.19
CA PHE A 304 -9.98 17.23 15.44
C PHE A 304 -9.43 17.87 14.17
N GLY A 305 -9.82 19.12 13.90
CA GLY A 305 -9.29 19.89 12.79
C GLY A 305 -9.61 19.32 11.41
N TYR A 306 -10.84 18.91 11.13
CA TYR A 306 -11.25 18.33 9.84
C TYR A 306 -10.73 19.12 8.62
N LYS A 307 -10.89 20.45 8.60
CA LYS A 307 -10.39 21.29 7.50
C LYS A 307 -8.86 21.23 7.35
N ALA A 308 -8.13 21.20 8.48
CA ALA A 308 -6.68 21.05 8.48
C ALA A 308 -6.27 19.64 8.00
N MET A 309 -7.04 18.59 8.35
CA MET A 309 -6.83 17.24 7.86
C MET A 309 -7.01 17.13 6.34
N VAL A 310 -8.08 17.74 5.80
CA VAL A 310 -8.30 17.82 4.34
C VAL A 310 -7.18 18.61 3.67
N GLY A 311 -6.85 19.80 4.20
CA GLY A 311 -5.75 20.62 3.69
C GLY A 311 -4.41 19.89 3.69
N SER A 312 -4.13 19.08 4.75
CA SER A 312 -2.93 18.26 4.82
C SER A 312 -2.90 17.16 3.75
N LEU A 313 -4.02 16.49 3.48
CA LEU A 313 -4.11 15.51 2.39
C LEU A 313 -3.81 16.17 1.03
N MET A 314 -4.40 17.33 0.77
CA MET A 314 -4.18 18.09 -0.46
C MET A 314 -2.72 18.58 -0.60
N ALA A 315 -2.14 19.09 0.50
CA ALA A 315 -0.76 19.56 0.51
C ALA A 315 0.23 18.41 0.28
N ILE A 316 0.05 17.25 0.94
CA ILE A 316 0.88 16.05 0.69
C ILE A 316 0.75 15.63 -0.77
N GLY A 317 -0.47 15.56 -1.31
CA GLY A 317 -0.71 15.20 -2.71
C GLY A 317 0.01 16.14 -3.69
N PHE A 318 -0.09 17.45 -3.50
CA PHE A 318 0.61 18.43 -4.33
C PHE A 318 2.13 18.33 -4.21
N LEU A 319 2.64 18.32 -2.97
CA LEU A 319 4.09 18.27 -2.72
C LEU A 319 4.73 16.99 -3.27
N SER A 320 4.00 15.87 -3.32
CA SER A 320 4.53 14.61 -3.82
C SER A 320 5.07 14.69 -5.26
N PHE A 321 4.58 15.63 -6.07
CA PHE A 321 5.06 15.84 -7.44
C PHE A 321 6.31 16.73 -7.58
N ILE A 322 6.78 17.34 -6.51
CA ILE A 322 7.92 18.26 -6.55
C ILE A 322 9.07 17.85 -5.65
N VAL A 323 9.09 16.58 -5.21
CA VAL A 323 10.10 16.06 -4.28
C VAL A 323 10.81 14.80 -4.76
N TRP A 324 10.40 14.22 -5.90
CA TRP A 324 10.82 12.86 -6.33
C TRP A 324 12.33 12.67 -6.38
N ALA A 325 13.10 13.73 -6.68
CA ALA A 325 14.54 13.57 -6.91
C ALA A 325 15.37 13.50 -5.63
N HIS A 326 14.76 13.53 -4.43
CA HIS A 326 15.48 13.14 -3.23
C HIS A 326 15.90 11.64 -3.24
N HIS A 327 15.26 10.83 -4.05
CA HIS A 327 15.73 9.46 -4.34
C HIS A 327 16.97 9.40 -5.24
N MET A 328 17.49 10.55 -5.66
CA MET A 328 18.55 10.66 -6.68
C MET A 328 19.70 11.55 -6.22
N PHE A 329 19.86 11.85 -4.93
CA PHE A 329 20.91 12.74 -4.44
C PHE A 329 22.33 12.30 -4.81
N ILE A 330 22.57 10.98 -4.91
CA ILE A 330 23.89 10.43 -5.25
C ILE A 330 24.12 10.18 -6.75
N THR A 331 23.20 10.60 -7.63
CA THR A 331 23.33 10.39 -9.09
C THR A 331 24.23 11.41 -9.80
N GLY A 332 24.93 12.26 -9.07
CA GLY A 332 25.69 13.38 -9.63
C GLY A 332 24.82 14.61 -9.90
N MET A 333 23.72 14.76 -9.19
CA MET A 333 22.81 15.91 -9.29
C MET A 333 23.54 17.23 -9.02
N ASN A 334 23.19 18.27 -9.77
CA ASN A 334 23.68 19.61 -9.50
C ASN A 334 23.33 20.04 -8.06
N PRO A 335 24.30 20.53 -7.25
CA PRO A 335 24.08 20.88 -5.84
C PRO A 335 22.96 21.88 -5.60
N PHE A 336 22.73 22.83 -6.51
CA PHE A 336 21.61 23.77 -6.43
C PHE A 336 20.27 23.03 -6.53
N LEU A 337 20.11 22.15 -7.51
CA LEU A 337 18.90 21.32 -7.63
C LEU A 337 18.73 20.41 -6.42
N GLY A 338 19.82 19.82 -5.93
CA GLY A 338 19.80 19.05 -4.69
C GLY A 338 19.23 19.84 -3.53
N SER A 339 19.67 21.08 -3.33
CA SER A 339 19.17 21.98 -2.27
C SER A 339 17.66 22.30 -2.44
N VAL A 340 17.19 22.47 -3.68
CA VAL A 340 15.76 22.69 -3.95
C VAL A 340 14.95 21.45 -3.53
N PHE A 341 15.41 20.24 -3.88
CA PHE A 341 14.73 19.01 -3.49
C PHE A 341 14.81 18.72 -2.00
N VAL A 342 15.88 19.08 -1.31
CA VAL A 342 15.94 19.07 0.18
C VAL A 342 14.83 19.94 0.76
N PHE A 343 14.75 21.20 0.33
CA PHE A 343 13.75 22.14 0.83
C PHE A 343 12.31 21.65 0.59
N THR A 344 11.98 21.26 -0.65
CA THR A 344 10.63 20.77 -0.98
C THR A 344 10.27 19.51 -0.22
N THR A 345 11.25 18.60 -0.01
CA THR A 345 11.04 17.37 0.75
C THR A 345 10.77 17.64 2.23
N LEU A 346 11.54 18.54 2.84
CA LEU A 346 11.32 18.93 4.23
C LEU A 346 9.95 19.58 4.45
N LEU A 347 9.40 20.29 3.45
CA LEU A 347 8.06 20.86 3.54
C LEU A 347 6.95 19.81 3.76
N ILE A 348 7.12 18.57 3.30
CA ILE A 348 6.14 17.47 3.52
C ILE A 348 6.00 17.11 5.01
N ALA A 349 7.04 17.36 5.81
CA ALA A 349 6.97 17.12 7.24
C ALA A 349 5.87 17.96 7.92
N ILE A 350 5.58 19.15 7.42
CA ILE A 350 4.58 20.06 8.01
C ILE A 350 3.16 19.46 7.93
N PRO A 351 2.58 19.16 6.75
CA PRO A 351 1.24 18.56 6.68
C PRO A 351 1.19 17.16 7.30
N SER A 352 2.29 16.41 7.30
CA SER A 352 2.38 15.11 7.97
C SER A 352 2.31 15.26 9.49
N ALA A 353 3.01 16.22 10.08
CA ALA A 353 2.93 16.53 11.50
C ALA A 353 1.53 17.00 11.91
N VAL A 354 0.88 17.85 11.11
CA VAL A 354 -0.51 18.27 11.35
C VAL A 354 -1.43 17.06 11.45
N LYS A 355 -1.30 16.06 10.56
CA LYS A 355 -2.11 14.84 10.63
C LYS A 355 -1.83 14.04 11.91
N ALA A 356 -0.56 13.84 12.26
CA ALA A 356 -0.17 13.11 13.47
C ALA A 356 -0.74 13.77 14.74
N PHE A 357 -0.55 15.09 14.87
CA PHE A 357 -1.08 15.84 16.02
C PHE A 357 -2.60 15.82 16.07
N ASN A 358 -3.29 15.91 14.94
CA ASN A 358 -4.75 15.88 14.89
C ASN A 358 -5.30 14.49 15.30
N TYR A 359 -4.63 13.39 14.95
CA TYR A 359 -5.01 12.07 15.47
C TYR A 359 -4.81 11.98 16.99
N ILE A 360 -3.66 12.41 17.50
CA ILE A 360 -3.39 12.42 18.96
C ILE A 360 -4.42 13.31 19.69
N THR A 361 -4.74 14.48 19.15
CA THR A 361 -5.74 15.39 19.74
C THR A 361 -7.15 14.81 19.66
N THR A 362 -7.47 14.02 18.62
CA THR A 362 -8.75 13.30 18.54
C THR A 362 -8.85 12.23 19.64
N LEU A 363 -7.75 11.51 19.91
CA LEU A 363 -7.68 10.53 21.00
C LEU A 363 -7.77 11.21 22.39
N TRP A 364 -7.19 12.37 22.53
CA TRP A 364 -7.10 13.08 23.81
C TRP A 364 -8.49 13.40 24.38
N ARG A 365 -8.75 12.94 25.60
CA ARG A 365 -10.05 13.08 26.30
C ARG A 365 -11.24 12.45 25.55
N GLY A 366 -10.99 11.50 24.65
CA GLY A 366 -12.04 10.69 24.03
C GLY A 366 -12.51 9.55 24.95
N ASN A 367 -13.72 9.07 24.72
CA ASN A 367 -14.22 7.83 25.33
C ASN A 367 -13.70 6.63 24.50
N LEU A 368 -12.43 6.24 24.73
CA LEU A 368 -11.70 5.31 23.90
C LEU A 368 -12.23 3.88 24.01
N ARG A 369 -12.56 3.29 22.87
CA ARG A 369 -12.95 1.89 22.73
C ARG A 369 -11.82 1.13 22.03
N PHE A 370 -11.05 0.35 22.77
CA PHE A 370 -9.90 -0.40 22.24
C PHE A 370 -10.37 -1.66 21.52
N THR A 371 -10.90 -1.50 20.31
CA THR A 371 -11.17 -2.60 19.39
C THR A 371 -9.89 -2.98 18.62
N PRO A 372 -9.78 -4.16 18.00
CA PRO A 372 -8.64 -4.47 17.14
C PRO A 372 -8.43 -3.42 16.03
N ALA A 373 -9.50 -2.92 15.41
CA ALA A 373 -9.42 -1.84 14.42
C ALA A 373 -8.78 -0.57 15.00
N MET A 374 -9.18 -0.19 16.22
CA MET A 374 -8.62 0.98 16.93
C MET A 374 -7.15 0.80 17.26
N LEU A 375 -6.75 -0.39 17.73
CA LEU A 375 -5.34 -0.68 18.03
C LEU A 375 -4.47 -0.60 16.78
N PHE A 376 -4.92 -1.16 15.66
CA PHE A 376 -4.21 -1.04 14.38
C PHE A 376 -4.12 0.41 13.91
N SER A 377 -5.16 1.23 14.12
CA SER A 377 -5.12 2.66 13.79
C SER A 377 -4.14 3.44 14.70
N ILE A 378 -4.07 3.12 15.99
CA ILE A 378 -3.06 3.68 16.91
C ILE A 378 -1.65 3.22 16.50
N GLY A 379 -1.50 1.95 16.13
CA GLY A 379 -0.27 1.38 15.59
C GLY A 379 0.19 2.11 14.33
N LEU A 380 -0.74 2.44 13.42
CA LEU A 380 -0.45 3.26 12.24
C LEU A 380 0.10 4.63 12.67
N VAL A 381 -0.56 5.33 13.60
CA VAL A 381 -0.07 6.65 14.05
C VAL A 381 1.33 6.53 14.65
N SER A 382 1.60 5.49 15.46
CA SER A 382 2.92 5.22 16.04
C SER A 382 3.98 5.02 14.96
N THR A 383 3.74 4.14 13.99
CA THR A 383 4.70 3.84 12.92
C THR A 383 4.86 5.01 11.94
N PHE A 384 3.79 5.75 11.67
CA PHE A 384 3.83 6.95 10.84
C PHE A 384 4.71 8.05 11.46
N VAL A 385 4.62 8.27 12.78
CA VAL A 385 5.49 9.24 13.48
C VAL A 385 6.93 8.73 13.53
N THR A 386 7.15 7.49 13.96
CA THR A 386 8.51 6.93 14.09
C THR A 386 9.25 6.92 12.76
N GLY A 387 8.62 6.41 11.70
CA GLY A 387 9.22 6.40 10.37
C GLY A 387 9.31 7.78 9.73
N GLY A 388 8.35 8.69 10.03
CA GLY A 388 8.39 10.07 9.55
C GLY A 388 9.60 10.85 10.08
N LEU A 389 9.99 10.63 11.34
CA LEU A 389 11.19 11.26 11.93
C LEU A 389 12.48 10.83 11.21
N THR A 390 12.61 9.56 10.83
CA THR A 390 13.76 9.08 10.04
C THR A 390 13.75 9.61 8.61
N GLY A 391 12.57 9.98 8.08
CA GLY A 391 12.41 10.64 6.80
C GLY A 391 13.02 12.05 6.75
N ILE A 392 12.99 12.78 7.86
CA ILE A 392 13.64 14.10 7.96
C ILE A 392 15.15 13.98 7.80
N ILE A 393 15.74 12.91 8.36
CA ILE A 393 17.18 12.60 8.22
C ILE A 393 17.52 12.33 6.75
N LEU A 394 16.74 11.50 6.07
CA LEU A 394 16.97 11.15 4.66
C LEU A 394 16.62 12.29 3.69
N ALA A 395 15.81 13.26 4.12
CA ALA A 395 15.50 14.46 3.33
C ALA A 395 16.68 15.42 3.20
N ASP A 396 17.64 15.36 4.12
CA ASP A 396 18.87 16.15 4.07
C ASP A 396 19.91 15.44 3.19
N SER A 397 20.27 16.05 2.06
CA SER A 397 21.21 15.47 1.10
C SER A 397 22.60 15.22 1.70
N ALA A 398 23.05 16.01 2.67
CA ALA A 398 24.34 15.82 3.31
C ALA A 398 24.36 14.54 4.17
N LEU A 399 23.25 14.19 4.80
CA LEU A 399 23.08 12.94 5.54
C LEU A 399 22.78 11.77 4.61
N ASP A 400 21.95 11.99 3.58
CA ASP A 400 21.55 10.93 2.64
C ASP A 400 22.74 10.39 1.83
N VAL A 401 23.74 11.19 1.51
CA VAL A 401 24.95 10.73 0.80
C VAL A 401 25.59 9.50 1.48
N THR A 402 25.56 9.43 2.81
CA THR A 402 26.11 8.32 3.58
C THR A 402 25.10 7.21 3.87
N LEU A 403 23.80 7.52 3.85
CA LEU A 403 22.72 6.59 4.21
C LEU A 403 22.00 6.02 2.99
N HIS A 404 22.18 6.62 1.82
CA HIS A 404 21.55 6.20 0.58
C HIS A 404 21.85 4.73 0.27
N ASP A 405 20.82 3.99 -0.13
CA ASP A 405 20.93 2.55 -0.44
C ASP A 405 21.50 1.66 0.70
N THR A 406 21.42 2.14 1.95
CA THR A 406 21.72 1.33 3.14
C THR A 406 20.46 0.75 3.79
N TYR A 407 20.64 -0.09 4.83
CA TYR A 407 19.54 -0.59 5.66
C TYR A 407 18.82 0.50 6.44
N PHE A 408 19.38 1.71 6.58
CA PHE A 408 18.67 2.85 7.16
C PHE A 408 17.44 3.23 6.31
N VAL A 409 17.62 3.29 5.00
CA VAL A 409 16.51 3.54 4.06
C VAL A 409 15.47 2.42 4.13
N VAL A 410 15.92 1.15 4.25
CA VAL A 410 15.03 -0.01 4.39
C VAL A 410 14.20 0.08 5.66
N GLY A 411 14.82 0.38 6.80
CA GLY A 411 14.11 0.61 8.07
C GLY A 411 13.08 1.73 7.96
N HIS A 412 13.51 2.87 7.40
CA HIS A 412 12.64 4.03 7.20
C HIS A 412 11.36 3.69 6.44
N PHE A 413 11.45 3.24 5.19
CA PHE A 413 10.24 3.07 4.39
C PHE A 413 9.37 1.90 4.87
N HIS A 414 9.96 0.87 5.47
CA HIS A 414 9.17 -0.21 6.06
C HIS A 414 8.37 0.25 7.27
N ILE A 415 8.87 1.17 8.10
CA ILE A 415 8.10 1.70 9.23
C ILE A 415 7.05 2.71 8.74
N VAL A 416 7.45 3.73 7.95
CA VAL A 416 6.55 4.83 7.58
C VAL A 416 5.48 4.44 6.55
N MET A 417 5.84 3.58 5.59
CA MET A 417 4.93 3.16 4.52
C MET A 417 4.46 1.71 4.75
N GLY A 418 5.38 0.75 4.87
CA GLY A 418 5.06 -0.67 4.95
C GLY A 418 4.15 -0.99 6.13
N LEU A 419 4.60 -0.74 7.36
CA LEU A 419 3.81 -1.02 8.57
C LEU A 419 2.60 -0.11 8.68
N SER A 420 2.73 1.20 8.40
CA SER A 420 1.60 2.12 8.53
C SER A 420 0.47 1.76 7.56
N ALA A 421 0.77 1.44 6.30
CA ALA A 421 -0.24 1.06 5.32
C ALA A 421 -0.88 -0.30 5.65
N ILE A 422 -0.09 -1.30 6.05
CA ILE A 422 -0.60 -2.61 6.50
C ILE A 422 -1.49 -2.45 7.73
N PHE A 423 -1.11 -1.61 8.70
CA PHE A 423 -1.94 -1.35 9.86
C PHE A 423 -3.26 -0.66 9.49
N GLY A 424 -3.24 0.31 8.56
CA GLY A 424 -4.45 0.90 8.00
C GLY A 424 -5.33 -0.13 7.28
N MET A 425 -4.73 -1.04 6.53
CA MET A 425 -5.45 -2.14 5.85
C MET A 425 -6.11 -3.08 6.88
N PHE A 426 -5.39 -3.51 7.91
CA PHE A 426 -5.97 -4.33 8.97
C PHE A 426 -7.05 -3.58 9.76
N ALA A 427 -6.82 -2.30 10.10
CA ALA A 427 -7.85 -1.47 10.73
C ALA A 427 -9.14 -1.46 9.89
N GLY A 428 -9.02 -1.27 8.58
CA GLY A 428 -10.12 -1.31 7.64
C GLY A 428 -10.81 -2.67 7.58
N VAL A 429 -10.05 -3.77 7.48
CA VAL A 429 -10.63 -5.12 7.46
C VAL A 429 -11.39 -5.40 8.75
N TYR A 430 -10.81 -5.14 9.94
CA TYR A 430 -11.49 -5.35 11.22
C TYR A 430 -12.73 -4.47 11.38
N HIS A 431 -12.72 -3.25 10.82
CA HIS A 431 -13.83 -2.32 10.95
C HIS A 431 -15.00 -2.65 9.99
N TRP A 432 -14.72 -2.86 8.70
CA TRP A 432 -15.74 -3.08 7.67
C TRP A 432 -15.98 -4.53 7.29
N PHE A 433 -15.38 -5.51 7.99
CA PHE A 433 -15.61 -6.93 7.74
C PHE A 433 -17.09 -7.30 7.74
N SER A 434 -17.86 -6.72 8.67
CA SER A 434 -19.30 -6.92 8.78
C SER A 434 -20.06 -6.47 7.51
N LYS A 435 -19.62 -5.40 6.86
CA LYS A 435 -20.19 -4.93 5.59
C LYS A 435 -19.78 -5.77 4.39
N MET A 436 -18.61 -6.41 4.45
CA MET A 436 -18.13 -7.29 3.39
C MET A 436 -18.79 -8.66 3.45
N PHE A 437 -18.89 -9.26 4.64
CA PHE A 437 -19.21 -10.68 4.81
C PHE A 437 -20.44 -10.95 5.70
N GLY A 438 -21.04 -9.93 6.31
CA GLY A 438 -22.22 -10.09 7.17
C GLY A 438 -21.96 -10.70 8.55
N THR A 439 -20.70 -10.92 8.91
CA THR A 439 -20.26 -11.52 10.17
C THR A 439 -19.19 -10.66 10.84
N MET A 440 -18.88 -10.95 12.10
CA MET A 440 -17.84 -10.25 12.87
C MET A 440 -16.59 -11.13 13.00
N LEU A 441 -15.41 -10.49 12.93
CA LEU A 441 -14.13 -11.14 13.26
C LEU A 441 -14.02 -11.39 14.77
N ASN A 442 -13.28 -12.45 15.15
CA ASN A 442 -13.02 -12.74 16.56
C ASN A 442 -12.05 -11.71 17.15
N THR A 443 -12.52 -11.00 18.17
CA THR A 443 -11.80 -9.90 18.82
C THR A 443 -10.55 -10.37 19.56
N LYS A 444 -10.57 -11.55 20.21
CA LYS A 444 -9.40 -12.07 20.94
C LYS A 444 -8.25 -12.40 20.00
N LEU A 445 -8.56 -13.06 18.88
CA LEU A 445 -7.58 -13.31 17.82
C LEU A 445 -7.07 -12.00 17.21
N GLY A 446 -7.94 -10.99 17.09
CA GLY A 446 -7.56 -9.66 16.63
C GLY A 446 -6.56 -8.96 17.55
N PHE A 447 -6.70 -9.08 18.86
CA PHE A 447 -5.73 -8.54 19.82
C PHE A 447 -4.39 -9.29 19.74
N ALA A 448 -4.40 -10.61 19.70
CA ALA A 448 -3.17 -11.40 19.55
C ALA A 448 -2.44 -11.04 18.25
N HIS A 449 -3.16 -10.94 17.14
CA HIS A 449 -2.62 -10.51 15.85
C HIS A 449 -1.97 -9.12 15.94
N PHE A 450 -2.65 -8.14 16.52
CA PHE A 450 -2.11 -6.78 16.66
C PHE A 450 -0.81 -6.74 17.46
N TRP A 451 -0.81 -7.30 18.69
CA TRP A 451 0.35 -7.20 19.56
C TRP A 451 1.58 -7.92 19.02
N LEU A 452 1.39 -9.08 18.41
CA LEU A 452 2.48 -9.80 17.75
C LEU A 452 3.00 -9.02 16.53
N THR A 453 2.09 -8.48 15.70
CA THR A 453 2.48 -7.75 14.49
C THR A 453 3.23 -6.47 14.82
N ILE A 454 2.79 -5.65 15.77
CA ILE A 454 3.47 -4.40 16.11
C ILE A 454 4.82 -4.66 16.78
N THR A 455 4.89 -5.61 17.71
CA THR A 455 6.14 -5.95 18.39
C THR A 455 7.18 -6.49 17.42
N CYS A 456 6.78 -7.44 16.56
CA CYS A 456 7.68 -7.99 15.55
C CYS A 456 8.05 -6.96 14.48
N GLY A 457 7.11 -6.10 14.07
CA GLY A 457 7.37 -5.04 13.10
C GLY A 457 8.47 -4.08 13.58
N TYR A 458 8.38 -3.61 14.82
CA TYR A 458 9.46 -2.79 15.40
C TYR A 458 10.74 -3.62 15.62
N GLY A 459 10.64 -4.88 16.04
CA GLY A 459 11.78 -5.78 16.21
C GLY A 459 12.55 -6.06 14.91
N VAL A 460 11.88 -6.01 13.76
CA VAL A 460 12.50 -6.14 12.43
C VAL A 460 13.10 -4.82 11.95
N PHE A 461 12.30 -3.76 11.90
CA PHE A 461 12.65 -2.58 11.11
C PHE A 461 13.39 -1.51 11.91
N PHE A 462 13.21 -1.44 13.23
CA PHE A 462 13.94 -0.47 14.04
C PHE A 462 15.46 -0.78 14.13
N PRO A 463 15.90 -2.03 14.38
CA PRO A 463 17.32 -2.36 14.35
C PRO A 463 18.00 -2.15 13.00
N MET A 464 17.23 -2.19 11.88
CA MET A 464 17.79 -1.92 10.54
C MET A 464 18.38 -0.52 10.41
N HIS A 465 17.92 0.45 11.22
CA HIS A 465 18.53 1.79 11.21
C HIS A 465 19.98 1.74 11.75
N PHE A 466 20.23 0.98 12.78
CA PHE A 466 21.61 0.82 13.32
C PHE A 466 22.51 0.08 12.34
N VAL A 467 21.99 -0.97 11.70
CA VAL A 467 22.71 -1.70 10.65
C VAL A 467 23.04 -0.76 9.47
N GLY A 468 22.10 0.13 9.10
CA GLY A 468 22.31 1.12 8.05
C GLY A 468 23.28 2.24 8.43
N LEU A 469 23.24 2.72 9.70
CA LEU A 469 24.21 3.69 10.22
C LEU A 469 25.63 3.17 10.22
N ALA A 470 25.82 1.85 10.38
CA ALA A 470 27.12 1.19 10.22
C ALA A 470 27.56 1.09 8.75
N GLY A 471 26.75 1.53 7.80
CA GLY A 471 27.05 1.52 6.36
C GLY A 471 26.66 0.24 5.62
N ALA A 472 25.85 -0.66 6.22
CA ALA A 472 25.44 -1.89 5.55
C ALA A 472 24.56 -1.59 4.32
N PRO A 473 24.98 -1.96 3.08
CA PRO A 473 24.21 -1.73 1.89
C PRO A 473 22.96 -2.63 1.84
N ARG A 474 21.87 -2.13 1.30
CA ARG A 474 20.69 -2.95 1.01
C ARG A 474 20.93 -3.88 -0.17
N ARG A 475 20.18 -4.99 -0.27
CA ARG A 475 20.23 -5.97 -1.36
C ARG A 475 21.51 -6.78 -1.48
N TYR A 476 22.40 -6.72 -0.50
CA TYR A 476 23.59 -7.57 -0.47
C TYR A 476 23.26 -8.93 0.13
N TYR A 477 23.75 -9.98 -0.54
CA TYR A 477 23.50 -11.37 -0.20
C TYR A 477 24.11 -11.78 1.16
N ASN A 478 25.26 -11.21 1.50
CA ASN A 478 25.99 -11.51 2.73
C ASN A 478 26.69 -10.26 3.26
N SER A 479 26.23 -9.72 4.38
CA SER A 479 26.85 -8.59 5.06
C SER A 479 28.11 -8.95 5.82
N SER A 480 28.28 -10.22 6.23
CA SER A 480 29.48 -10.68 6.95
C SER A 480 30.73 -10.71 6.08
N SER A 481 30.60 -10.48 4.76
CA SER A 481 31.75 -10.33 3.85
C SER A 481 32.52 -9.01 4.04
N PHE A 482 32.00 -8.10 4.89
CA PHE A 482 32.63 -6.80 5.15
C PHE A 482 33.07 -6.70 6.59
N ASP A 483 34.37 -6.60 6.83
CA ASP A 483 34.96 -6.54 8.18
C ASP A 483 34.44 -5.40 9.03
N PHE A 484 34.15 -4.24 8.41
CA PHE A 484 33.62 -3.06 9.12
C PHE A 484 32.15 -3.22 9.58
N LEU A 485 31.45 -4.27 9.13
CA LEU A 485 30.09 -4.59 9.57
C LEU A 485 30.02 -5.61 10.69
N SER A 486 31.19 -6.09 11.19
CA SER A 486 31.26 -7.13 12.22
C SER A 486 30.50 -6.78 13.50
N GLU A 487 30.53 -5.50 13.94
CA GLU A 487 29.81 -5.04 15.14
C GLU A 487 28.28 -5.10 15.01
N THR A 488 27.75 -5.06 13.80
CA THR A 488 26.31 -5.13 13.53
C THR A 488 25.85 -6.48 12.99
N ALA A 489 26.77 -7.41 12.76
CA ALA A 489 26.47 -8.73 12.23
C ALA A 489 25.48 -9.50 13.14
N ASP A 490 25.62 -9.37 14.46
CA ASP A 490 24.76 -10.01 15.46
C ASP A 490 23.30 -9.50 15.45
N LEU A 491 23.03 -8.36 14.84
CA LEU A 491 21.68 -7.86 14.67
C LEU A 491 20.90 -8.62 13.59
N GLN A 492 21.57 -9.21 12.60
CA GLN A 492 20.91 -9.90 11.49
C GLN A 492 20.09 -11.13 11.92
N PRO A 493 20.61 -12.04 12.78
CA PRO A 493 19.82 -13.14 13.34
C PRO A 493 18.62 -12.64 14.14
N ILE A 494 18.79 -11.60 14.97
CA ILE A 494 17.72 -11.02 15.78
C ILE A 494 16.59 -10.49 14.87
N ILE A 495 16.95 -9.69 13.87
CA ILE A 495 16.00 -9.19 12.86
C ILE A 495 15.27 -10.35 12.16
N SER A 496 16.00 -11.43 11.81
CA SER A 496 15.42 -12.60 11.14
C SER A 496 14.44 -13.36 12.04
N VAL A 497 14.74 -13.52 13.31
CA VAL A 497 13.84 -14.16 14.29
C VAL A 497 12.54 -13.37 14.40
N PHE A 498 12.60 -12.04 14.57
CA PHE A 498 11.40 -11.21 14.59
C PHE A 498 10.63 -11.26 13.27
N ALA A 499 11.32 -11.30 12.12
CA ALA A 499 10.67 -11.41 10.82
C ALA A 499 9.92 -12.74 10.67
N ILE A 500 10.49 -13.86 11.11
CA ILE A 500 9.84 -15.17 11.07
C ILE A 500 8.63 -15.20 12.01
N ILE A 501 8.77 -14.76 13.25
CA ILE A 501 7.66 -14.72 14.21
C ILE A 501 6.54 -13.79 13.72
N GLY A 502 6.90 -12.61 13.21
CA GLY A 502 5.94 -11.66 12.65
C GLY A 502 5.20 -12.22 11.43
N SER A 503 5.89 -12.96 10.57
CA SER A 503 5.28 -13.65 9.42
C SER A 503 4.33 -14.76 9.87
N LEU A 504 4.71 -15.58 10.84
CA LEU A 504 3.86 -16.61 11.42
C LEU A 504 2.64 -16.02 12.13
N SER A 505 2.78 -14.86 12.75
CA SER A 505 1.65 -14.18 13.40
C SER A 505 0.53 -13.82 12.42
N GLN A 506 0.83 -13.66 11.13
CA GLN A 506 -0.18 -13.40 10.10
C GLN A 506 -1.11 -14.60 9.87
N LEU A 507 -0.70 -15.81 10.23
CA LEU A 507 -1.57 -16.98 10.21
C LEU A 507 -2.76 -16.83 11.17
N ILE A 508 -2.61 -16.08 12.27
CA ILE A 508 -3.71 -15.74 13.18
C ILE A 508 -4.76 -14.91 12.44
N PHE A 509 -4.33 -13.92 11.65
CA PHE A 509 -5.24 -13.13 10.83
C PHE A 509 -5.93 -13.98 9.77
N LEU A 510 -5.18 -14.78 9.02
CA LEU A 510 -5.73 -15.64 7.97
C LEU A 510 -6.75 -16.62 8.55
N PHE A 511 -6.42 -17.26 9.66
CA PHE A 511 -7.36 -18.15 10.35
C PHE A 511 -8.62 -17.40 10.80
N ASN A 512 -8.47 -16.24 11.47
CA ASN A 512 -9.60 -15.44 11.92
C ASN A 512 -10.47 -15.00 10.75
N PHE A 513 -9.84 -14.54 9.66
CA PHE A 513 -10.52 -14.06 8.46
C PHE A 513 -11.39 -15.16 7.82
N PHE A 514 -10.79 -16.28 7.45
CA PHE A 514 -11.53 -17.36 6.77
C PHE A 514 -12.53 -18.08 7.70
N TYR A 515 -12.15 -18.33 8.95
CA TYR A 515 -13.06 -18.90 9.93
C TYR A 515 -14.30 -18.03 10.13
N SER A 516 -14.13 -16.73 10.26
CA SER A 516 -15.23 -15.80 10.54
C SER A 516 -16.17 -15.60 9.35
N ILE A 517 -15.73 -15.79 8.10
CA ILE A 517 -16.63 -15.78 6.93
C ILE A 517 -17.71 -16.87 7.09
N PHE A 518 -17.35 -18.06 7.56
CA PHE A 518 -18.25 -19.22 7.61
C PHE A 518 -18.85 -19.46 8.99
N ARG A 519 -18.17 -19.08 10.07
CA ARG A 519 -18.52 -19.41 11.46
C ARG A 519 -18.54 -18.20 12.40
N GLY A 520 -18.31 -16.99 11.90
CA GLY A 520 -18.35 -15.76 12.68
C GLY A 520 -19.77 -15.45 13.18
N GLN A 521 -19.83 -14.68 14.26
CA GLN A 521 -21.11 -14.17 14.77
C GLN A 521 -21.73 -13.25 13.72
N LYS A 522 -23.04 -13.39 13.47
CA LYS A 522 -23.77 -12.49 12.57
C LYS A 522 -23.65 -11.04 13.03
N ALA A 523 -23.38 -10.16 12.11
CA ALA A 523 -23.25 -8.75 12.40
C ALA A 523 -24.63 -8.07 12.50
N VAL A 524 -24.74 -7.07 13.37
CA VAL A 524 -25.83 -6.09 13.32
C VAL A 524 -25.52 -5.03 12.28
N GLN A 525 -26.50 -4.24 11.87
CA GLN A 525 -26.36 -3.25 10.80
C GLN A 525 -25.28 -2.21 11.07
N ASN A 526 -25.19 -1.69 12.29
CA ASN A 526 -24.19 -0.72 12.72
C ASN A 526 -23.53 -1.16 14.05
N PRO A 527 -22.57 -2.12 14.00
CA PRO A 527 -21.99 -2.68 15.21
C PRO A 527 -21.12 -1.68 15.99
N TRP A 528 -20.64 -0.64 15.32
CA TRP A 528 -19.76 0.35 15.91
C TRP A 528 -20.49 1.60 16.40
N LYS A 529 -21.79 1.74 16.10
CA LYS A 529 -22.55 2.98 16.31
C LYS A 529 -21.83 4.16 15.63
N SER A 530 -21.49 4.00 14.37
CA SER A 530 -20.81 4.99 13.55
C SER A 530 -21.80 5.90 12.83
N ASN A 531 -21.36 7.10 12.45
CA ASN A 531 -22.23 8.15 11.89
C ASN A 531 -22.40 8.06 10.37
N THR A 532 -21.45 7.44 9.68
CA THR A 532 -21.31 7.50 8.22
C THR A 532 -22.32 6.62 7.48
N LEU A 533 -22.58 6.95 6.20
CA LEU A 533 -23.68 6.39 5.41
C LEU A 533 -23.63 4.89 5.19
N GLU A 534 -22.47 4.29 5.11
CA GLU A 534 -22.33 2.84 4.91
C GLU A 534 -23.03 2.02 6.00
N TRP A 535 -23.22 2.60 7.18
CA TRP A 535 -23.89 1.93 8.30
C TRP A 535 -25.42 2.04 8.23
N THR A 536 -25.96 2.77 7.25
CA THR A 536 -27.40 2.81 6.96
C THR A 536 -27.83 1.74 5.97
N THR A 537 -26.88 1.08 5.28
CA THR A 537 -27.19 -0.02 4.35
C THR A 537 -27.50 -1.30 5.10
N PRO A 538 -28.34 -2.22 4.54
CA PRO A 538 -28.56 -3.54 5.12
C PRO A 538 -27.25 -4.33 5.30
N VAL A 539 -27.26 -5.27 6.25
CA VAL A 539 -26.16 -6.26 6.40
C VAL A 539 -26.17 -7.23 5.22
N GLU A 540 -27.35 -7.57 4.74
CA GLU A 540 -27.51 -8.44 3.58
C GLU A 540 -27.05 -7.71 2.31
N HIS A 541 -26.37 -8.46 1.46
CA HIS A 541 -25.88 -7.92 0.20
C HIS A 541 -27.03 -7.72 -0.79
N ILE A 542 -27.37 -6.46 -1.05
CA ILE A 542 -28.33 -6.07 -2.08
C ILE A 542 -27.63 -5.25 -3.16
N HIS A 543 -28.01 -5.46 -4.42
CA HIS A 543 -27.54 -4.61 -5.51
C HIS A 543 -28.11 -3.20 -5.33
N GLY A 544 -27.28 -2.17 -5.57
CA GLY A 544 -27.69 -0.76 -5.44
C GLY A 544 -27.73 -0.21 -4.01
N ASN A 545 -27.21 -0.93 -3.01
CA ASN A 545 -26.90 -0.53 -1.63
C ASN A 545 -28.11 -0.21 -0.73
N TRP A 546 -29.14 0.46 -1.21
CA TRP A 546 -30.35 0.79 -0.47
C TRP A 546 -31.59 0.22 -1.17
N PRO A 547 -32.56 -0.38 -0.44
CA PRO A 547 -33.74 -1.01 -1.04
C PRO A 547 -34.74 -0.01 -1.65
N GLY A 548 -34.65 1.29 -1.29
CA GLY A 548 -35.57 2.34 -1.71
C GLY A 548 -34.85 3.54 -2.28
N ALA A 549 -35.30 4.74 -1.92
CA ALA A 549 -34.64 5.98 -2.26
C ALA A 549 -33.25 6.07 -1.66
N LEU A 550 -32.36 6.81 -2.32
CA LEU A 550 -31.04 7.09 -1.75
C LEU A 550 -31.17 7.96 -0.50
N PRO A 551 -30.30 7.77 0.50
CA PRO A 551 -30.34 8.56 1.72
C PRO A 551 -30.01 10.03 1.44
N GLU A 552 -30.68 10.96 2.13
CA GLU A 552 -30.33 12.37 2.13
C GLU A 552 -29.41 12.68 3.32
N VAL A 553 -28.38 13.50 3.10
CA VAL A 553 -27.40 13.88 4.10
C VAL A 553 -27.70 15.26 4.67
N HIS A 554 -27.78 15.34 5.99
CA HIS A 554 -28.05 16.57 6.73
C HIS A 554 -26.87 17.04 7.57
N ARG A 555 -25.95 16.10 7.94
CA ARG A 555 -24.85 16.30 8.88
C ARG A 555 -23.50 15.93 8.28
N TRP A 556 -22.44 16.38 8.90
CA TRP A 556 -21.09 15.92 8.56
C TRP A 556 -20.81 14.51 9.13
N ALA A 557 -19.71 13.90 8.71
CA ALA A 557 -19.39 12.51 9.04
C ALA A 557 -19.01 12.25 10.51
N TYR A 558 -18.66 13.29 11.27
CA TYR A 558 -18.02 13.15 12.61
C TYR A 558 -18.82 13.79 13.74
N ASP A 559 -20.14 13.74 13.69
CA ASP A 559 -21.03 14.34 14.70
C ASP A 559 -21.18 13.42 15.92
N TYR A 560 -20.06 13.11 16.56
CA TYR A 560 -20.00 12.30 17.77
C TYR A 560 -20.12 13.16 19.02
N SER A 561 -20.76 12.60 20.08
CA SER A 561 -20.94 13.24 21.40
C SER A 561 -21.54 14.65 21.32
N ASN A 562 -22.47 14.84 20.39
CA ASN A 562 -23.21 16.08 20.25
C ASN A 562 -24.17 16.22 21.46
N PRO A 563 -24.08 17.32 22.27
CA PRO A 563 -24.84 17.46 23.51
C PRO A 563 -26.36 17.59 23.30
N VAL A 564 -26.81 17.85 22.09
CA VAL A 564 -28.24 17.95 21.75
C VAL A 564 -28.91 16.57 21.64
N HIS A 565 -28.10 15.49 21.54
CA HIS A 565 -28.57 14.12 21.38
C HIS A 565 -28.22 13.27 22.61
N GLU A 566 -29.12 12.33 22.95
CA GLU A 566 -28.92 11.38 24.05
C GLU A 566 -27.82 10.35 23.72
N GLU A 567 -27.77 9.91 22.46
CA GLU A 567 -26.76 8.97 21.99
C GLU A 567 -25.45 9.70 21.65
N ASP A 568 -24.32 9.03 21.88
CA ASP A 568 -22.98 9.56 21.59
C ASP A 568 -22.61 9.53 20.08
N PHE A 569 -23.58 9.21 19.21
CA PHE A 569 -23.45 9.22 17.75
C PHE A 569 -24.75 9.68 17.11
N VAL A 570 -24.66 10.25 15.91
CA VAL A 570 -25.82 10.69 15.11
C VAL A 570 -25.55 10.37 13.65
N LEU A 571 -26.46 9.62 13.02
CA LEU A 571 -26.29 9.26 11.61
C LEU A 571 -26.33 10.51 10.72
N GLN A 572 -25.52 10.54 9.66
CA GLN A 572 -25.51 11.64 8.68
C GLN A 572 -26.89 11.92 8.06
N THR A 573 -27.78 10.94 8.07
CA THR A 573 -29.15 11.05 7.55
C THR A 573 -30.14 11.69 8.54
N THR A 574 -29.76 11.94 9.78
CA THR A 574 -30.62 12.54 10.78
C THR A 574 -30.73 14.04 10.55
N PRO A 575 -31.94 14.61 10.35
CA PRO A 575 -32.12 16.05 10.21
C PRO A 575 -31.58 16.84 11.41
N LEU A 576 -31.17 18.07 11.18
CA LEU A 576 -30.77 18.99 12.25
C LEU A 576 -31.99 19.36 13.09
N LYS A 577 -31.82 19.43 14.41
CA LYS A 577 -32.82 19.98 15.33
C LYS A 577 -32.73 21.52 15.30
N ASP A 578 -33.80 22.19 15.75
CA ASP A 578 -33.81 23.65 15.88
C ASP A 578 -32.66 24.13 16.77
N GLY A 579 -31.84 25.03 16.26
CA GLY A 579 -30.66 25.56 16.96
C GLY A 579 -29.37 24.74 16.80
N GLU A 580 -29.39 23.59 16.14
CA GLU A 580 -28.15 22.85 15.80
C GLU A 580 -27.42 23.53 14.63
N VAL A 581 -26.11 23.65 14.77
CA VAL A 581 -25.21 24.12 13.70
C VAL A 581 -24.79 22.91 12.87
N GLY A 582 -25.26 22.83 11.64
CA GLY A 582 -24.72 21.87 10.64
C GLY A 582 -23.32 22.32 10.22
N HIS A 583 -22.31 21.53 10.53
CA HIS A 583 -20.92 21.79 10.11
C HIS A 583 -20.70 21.51 8.62
#